data_578e919fc1e320fd8152f6e6336fdad0
#
_entry.id   578e919fc1e320fd8152f6e6336fdad0
#
_cell.length_a   1.000
_cell.length_b   1.000
_cell.length_c   1.000
_cell.angle_alpha   90.00
_cell.angle_beta   90.00
_cell.angle_gamma   90.00
#
_symmetry.space_group_name_H-M   'P 1'
#
loop_
_entity.id
_entity.type
_entity.pdbx_description
1 polymer ?
#
loop_
_entity_poly.entity_id
_entity_poly.type
_entity_poly.pdbx_seq_one_letter_code
_entity_poly.pdbx_strand_id
1 'polypeptide(L)'
;MSGFAARTGFPDREPVLPPLALADMIAGLYGAFAVVTALRARDRGDGGCDGGQVIDLSLLESMFSVLGPEAAIYQRTGVVKERVGSGSNTSAPRNVYRCADGDYVALSGSTGAMARRVFEVIGRPDMIEDARFRTNSARIENRALVDEAVGAWFAGKSRGEALRLMREAHVTAGPVYTIADAMADAHFREREIIVEVEDPEIGGLPMHNIVPRLSRTPGVLRRPAPRLGEHTDAVLAEAGLDADAIARLRQEGGAA
;
A
#
# COMPACT_ATOMS: atom_id res chain seq x y z
N MET A 1 17.27 -4.60 6.17
CA MET A 1 18.13 -5.54 5.44
C MET A 1 17.68 -5.72 3.99
N SER A 2 16.39 -5.74 3.65
CA SER A 2 15.89 -5.96 2.27
C SER A 2 16.34 -4.93 1.22
N GLY A 3 16.87 -3.78 1.61
CA GLY A 3 17.20 -2.66 0.71
C GLY A 3 16.06 -1.62 0.60
N PHE A 4 14.86 -1.92 1.10
CA PHE A 4 13.70 -1.02 0.98
C PHE A 4 13.97 0.36 1.60
N ALA A 5 14.46 0.42 2.84
CA ALA A 5 14.74 1.68 3.52
C ALA A 5 15.81 2.52 2.79
N ALA A 6 16.81 1.87 2.19
CA ALA A 6 17.85 2.55 1.40
C ALA A 6 17.28 3.31 0.19
N ARG A 7 16.08 2.95 -0.27
CA ARG A 7 15.36 3.57 -1.39
C ARG A 7 14.28 4.57 -0.97
N THR A 8 13.97 4.64 0.34
CA THR A 8 12.85 5.44 0.87
C THR A 8 13.37 6.69 1.55
N GLY A 9 12.77 7.83 1.25
CA GLY A 9 13.15 9.16 1.77
C GLY A 9 13.76 10.08 0.72
N PHE A 10 14.16 11.26 1.17
CA PHE A 10 14.83 12.25 0.33
C PHE A 10 16.34 12.00 0.25
N PRO A 11 17.03 12.41 -0.84
CA PRO A 11 18.44 12.11 -1.05
C PRO A 11 19.37 12.77 -0.03
N ASP A 12 18.98 13.93 0.48
CA ASP A 12 19.70 14.79 1.43
C ASP A 12 19.42 14.47 2.91
N ARG A 13 18.66 13.41 3.19
CA ARG A 13 18.29 13.01 4.55
C ARG A 13 18.57 11.53 4.76
N GLU A 14 18.46 11.07 6.02
CA GLU A 14 18.55 9.66 6.37
C GLU A 14 17.46 8.82 5.69
N PRO A 15 17.69 7.51 5.51
CA PRO A 15 16.67 6.58 5.05
C PRO A 15 15.45 6.58 5.96
N VAL A 16 14.26 6.48 5.38
CA VAL A 16 12.98 6.49 6.10
C VAL A 16 12.36 5.10 6.09
N LEU A 17 11.91 4.66 7.27
CA LEU A 17 11.06 3.48 7.40
C LEU A 17 9.58 3.88 7.31
N PRO A 18 8.71 3.06 6.74
CA PRO A 18 7.27 3.31 6.79
C PRO A 18 6.79 3.27 8.26
N PRO A 19 5.86 4.18 8.67
CA PRO A 19 5.37 4.26 10.04
C PRO A 19 4.31 3.17 10.34
N LEU A 20 4.50 1.97 9.83
CA LEU A 20 3.62 0.82 9.99
C LEU A 20 4.40 -0.49 9.78
N ALA A 21 3.83 -1.62 10.20
CA ALA A 21 4.44 -2.95 10.08
C ALA A 21 4.35 -3.48 8.63
N LEU A 22 4.95 -2.74 7.66
CA LEU A 22 4.82 -3.03 6.23
C LEU A 22 5.37 -4.42 5.85
N ALA A 23 6.47 -4.85 6.47
CA ALA A 23 7.05 -6.16 6.22
C ALA A 23 6.11 -7.30 6.63
N ASP A 24 5.50 -7.15 7.81
CA ASP A 24 4.55 -8.12 8.36
C ASP A 24 3.28 -8.19 7.50
N MET A 25 2.76 -7.03 7.09
CA MET A 25 1.58 -6.95 6.22
C MET A 25 1.82 -7.62 4.87
N ILE A 26 2.97 -7.37 4.23
CA ILE A 26 3.32 -7.98 2.95
C ILE A 26 3.53 -9.49 3.12
N ALA A 27 4.25 -9.92 4.15
CA ALA A 27 4.42 -11.35 4.44
C ALA A 27 3.08 -12.02 4.74
N GLY A 28 2.18 -11.38 5.49
CA GLY A 28 0.83 -11.88 5.74
C GLY A 28 0.03 -12.11 4.46
N LEU A 29 0.10 -11.17 3.50
CA LEU A 29 -0.53 -11.33 2.19
C LEU A 29 0.07 -12.50 1.39
N TYR A 30 1.40 -12.63 1.35
CA TYR A 30 2.07 -13.79 0.73
C TYR A 30 1.70 -15.10 1.43
N GLY A 31 1.62 -15.10 2.76
CA GLY A 31 1.21 -16.25 3.55
C GLY A 31 -0.20 -16.71 3.23
N ALA A 32 -1.16 -15.80 3.20
CA ALA A 32 -2.54 -16.12 2.81
C ALA A 32 -2.62 -16.71 1.39
N PHE A 33 -1.89 -16.13 0.43
CA PHE A 33 -1.82 -16.64 -0.93
C PHE A 33 -1.15 -18.03 -0.99
N ALA A 34 -0.05 -18.23 -0.26
CA ALA A 34 0.66 -19.50 -0.22
C ALA A 34 -0.19 -20.61 0.38
N VAL A 35 -0.92 -20.33 1.48
CA VAL A 35 -1.85 -21.29 2.10
C VAL A 35 -2.95 -21.74 1.12
N VAL A 36 -3.62 -20.80 0.46
CA VAL A 36 -4.65 -21.13 -0.54
C VAL A 36 -4.07 -21.94 -1.70
N THR A 37 -2.86 -21.59 -2.15
CA THR A 37 -2.15 -22.31 -3.21
C THR A 37 -1.80 -23.75 -2.78
N ALA A 38 -1.29 -23.91 -1.56
CA ALA A 38 -0.94 -25.24 -1.01
C ALA A 38 -2.18 -26.13 -0.83
N LEU A 39 -3.28 -25.57 -0.31
CA LEU A 39 -4.55 -26.28 -0.20
C LEU A 39 -5.09 -26.70 -1.57
N ARG A 40 -5.01 -25.81 -2.56
CA ARG A 40 -5.42 -26.11 -3.93
C ARG A 40 -4.59 -27.23 -4.56
N ALA A 41 -3.27 -27.23 -4.35
CA ALA A 41 -2.37 -28.30 -4.83
C ALA A 41 -2.70 -29.64 -4.18
N ARG A 42 -2.92 -29.64 -2.85
CA ARG A 42 -3.34 -30.85 -2.10
C ARG A 42 -4.65 -31.41 -2.64
N ASP A 43 -5.68 -30.56 -2.80
CA ASP A 43 -7.02 -30.99 -3.24
C ASP A 43 -7.03 -31.53 -4.68
N ARG A 44 -6.01 -31.19 -5.48
CA ARG A 44 -5.81 -31.71 -6.84
C ARG A 44 -4.86 -32.93 -6.93
N GLY A 45 -4.16 -33.24 -5.86
CA GLY A 45 -3.09 -34.24 -5.87
C GLY A 45 -1.87 -33.84 -6.71
N ASP A 46 -1.68 -32.54 -6.97
CA ASP A 46 -0.59 -32.04 -7.80
C ASP A 46 0.77 -32.28 -7.11
N GLY A 47 1.74 -32.85 -7.83
CA GLY A 47 3.10 -33.06 -7.35
C GLY A 47 3.27 -33.96 -6.15
N GLY A 48 2.30 -34.88 -5.88
CA GLY A 48 2.32 -35.75 -4.71
C GLY A 48 2.01 -35.03 -3.40
N CYS A 49 1.33 -33.88 -3.45
CA CYS A 49 0.98 -33.04 -2.28
C CYS A 49 -0.36 -33.46 -1.62
N ASP A 50 -0.81 -34.71 -1.77
CA ASP A 50 -2.01 -35.26 -1.15
C ASP A 50 -1.98 -35.20 0.39
N GLY A 51 -0.79 -35.20 0.99
CA GLY A 51 -0.59 -35.02 2.44
C GLY A 51 -0.38 -33.55 2.89
N GLY A 52 -0.38 -32.59 1.97
CA GLY A 52 -0.03 -31.19 2.27
C GLY A 52 1.47 -30.91 2.14
N GLN A 53 1.89 -29.69 2.50
CA GLN A 53 3.28 -29.26 2.39
C GLN A 53 3.63 -28.19 3.44
N VAL A 54 4.92 -28.05 3.71
CA VAL A 54 5.45 -26.95 4.57
C VAL A 54 5.58 -25.70 3.72
N ILE A 55 5.19 -24.56 4.31
CA ILE A 55 5.37 -23.23 3.74
C ILE A 55 6.43 -22.52 4.57
N ASP A 56 7.58 -22.22 3.95
CA ASP A 56 8.62 -21.36 4.52
C ASP A 56 8.44 -19.94 3.97
N LEU A 57 8.31 -18.97 4.87
CA LEU A 57 8.02 -17.58 4.52
C LEU A 57 8.77 -16.63 5.45
N SER A 58 9.71 -15.86 4.90
CA SER A 58 10.45 -14.86 5.67
C SER A 58 9.98 -13.43 5.38
N LEU A 59 10.04 -12.56 6.40
CA LEU A 59 9.80 -11.12 6.26
C LEU A 59 10.80 -10.48 5.28
N LEU A 60 12.05 -10.95 5.30
CA LEU A 60 13.12 -10.43 4.45
C LEU A 60 12.83 -10.66 2.96
N GLU A 61 12.46 -11.88 2.58
CA GLU A 61 12.18 -12.25 1.19
C GLU A 61 10.93 -11.55 0.67
N SER A 62 9.90 -11.47 1.50
CA SER A 62 8.67 -10.74 1.20
C SER A 62 8.95 -9.27 0.90
N MET A 63 9.76 -8.60 1.72
CA MET A 63 10.16 -7.21 1.48
C MET A 63 11.13 -7.05 0.32
N PHE A 64 12.00 -8.00 0.07
CA PHE A 64 12.92 -7.95 -1.07
C PHE A 64 12.17 -8.08 -2.41
N SER A 65 11.15 -8.93 -2.46
CA SER A 65 10.36 -9.17 -3.67
C SER A 65 9.69 -7.90 -4.23
N VAL A 66 9.30 -6.96 -3.36
CA VAL A 66 8.64 -5.70 -3.79
C VAL A 66 9.61 -4.63 -4.31
N LEU A 67 10.92 -4.86 -4.23
CA LEU A 67 11.91 -3.99 -4.87
C LEU A 67 11.93 -4.13 -6.41
N GLY A 68 11.31 -5.17 -6.93
CA GLY A 68 11.29 -5.44 -8.37
C GLY A 68 12.68 -5.76 -8.93
N PRO A 69 13.10 -5.17 -10.07
CA PRO A 69 14.32 -5.58 -10.78
C PRO A 69 15.63 -4.97 -10.25
N GLU A 70 15.68 -4.48 -9.01
CA GLU A 70 16.83 -3.73 -8.48
C GLU A 70 18.14 -4.54 -8.53
N ALA A 71 18.10 -5.81 -8.15
CA ALA A 71 19.28 -6.68 -8.18
C ALA A 71 19.81 -6.87 -9.62
N ALA A 72 18.91 -7.08 -10.58
CA ALA A 72 19.27 -7.23 -11.98
C ALA A 72 19.84 -5.93 -12.57
N ILE A 73 19.27 -4.78 -12.21
CA ILE A 73 19.78 -3.46 -12.64
C ILE A 73 21.18 -3.26 -12.09
N TYR A 74 21.38 -3.48 -10.79
CA TYR A 74 22.70 -3.34 -10.17
C TYR A 74 23.73 -4.27 -10.82
N GLN A 75 23.40 -5.53 -11.01
CA GLN A 75 24.30 -6.50 -11.65
C GLN A 75 24.72 -6.07 -13.06
N ARG A 76 23.80 -5.48 -13.83
CA ARG A 76 24.05 -5.10 -15.23
C ARG A 76 24.74 -3.75 -15.38
N THR A 77 24.55 -2.83 -14.47
CA THR A 77 24.97 -1.43 -14.61
C THR A 77 25.94 -0.95 -13.53
N GLY A 78 26.06 -1.66 -12.41
CA GLY A 78 26.75 -1.19 -11.20
C GLY A 78 26.05 -0.01 -10.49
N VAL A 79 24.89 0.43 -10.97
CA VAL A 79 24.21 1.60 -10.45
C VAL A 79 23.29 1.22 -9.28
N VAL A 80 23.54 1.84 -8.12
CA VAL A 80 22.62 1.85 -7.00
C VAL A 80 21.70 3.06 -7.17
N LYS A 81 20.38 2.82 -7.26
CA LYS A 81 19.42 3.91 -7.41
C LYS A 81 19.32 4.74 -6.14
N GLU A 82 19.33 6.03 -6.29
CA GLU A 82 19.21 6.98 -5.19
C GLU A 82 17.77 7.12 -4.68
N ARG A 83 17.63 7.65 -3.46
CA ARG A 83 16.35 8.12 -2.93
C ARG A 83 15.89 9.35 -3.72
N VAL A 84 14.60 9.47 -3.94
CA VAL A 84 14.01 10.55 -4.75
C VAL A 84 12.76 11.17 -4.09
N GLY A 85 12.63 11.00 -2.78
CA GLY A 85 11.43 11.42 -2.05
C GLY A 85 10.18 10.73 -2.56
N SER A 86 9.15 11.50 -2.86
CA SER A 86 7.90 11.02 -3.47
C SER A 86 7.99 10.85 -4.99
N GLY A 87 9.11 11.19 -5.60
CA GLY A 87 9.37 11.07 -7.03
C GLY A 87 9.56 9.62 -7.48
N SER A 88 9.92 9.45 -8.76
CA SER A 88 10.17 8.14 -9.35
C SER A 88 11.48 8.11 -10.13
N ASN A 89 12.23 7.02 -10.01
CA ASN A 89 13.40 6.77 -10.84
C ASN A 89 13.06 6.17 -12.22
N THR A 90 11.77 5.93 -12.49
CA THR A 90 11.32 5.25 -13.71
C THR A 90 10.40 6.09 -14.57
N SER A 91 9.85 7.19 -14.04
CA SER A 91 8.94 8.06 -14.81
C SER A 91 8.90 9.49 -14.24
N ALA A 92 8.70 10.47 -15.13
CA ALA A 92 8.46 11.88 -14.83
C ALA A 92 7.49 12.52 -15.84
N PRO A 93 6.56 13.43 -15.39
CA PRO A 93 6.33 13.86 -14.01
C PRO A 93 5.65 12.79 -13.15
N ARG A 94 6.19 12.54 -11.99
CA ARG A 94 5.58 11.70 -10.94
C ARG A 94 6.12 12.11 -9.59
N ASN A 95 5.30 12.81 -8.81
CA ASN A 95 5.70 13.31 -7.50
C ASN A 95 4.47 13.71 -6.68
N VAL A 96 4.69 14.18 -5.46
CA VAL A 96 3.71 14.85 -4.60
C VAL A 96 4.00 16.34 -4.63
N TYR A 97 2.98 17.15 -4.88
CA TYR A 97 3.09 18.60 -4.98
C TYR A 97 2.21 19.30 -3.96
N ARG A 98 2.72 20.36 -3.35
CA ARG A 98 1.99 21.18 -2.38
C ARG A 98 1.13 22.20 -3.11
N CYS A 99 -0.13 22.34 -2.68
CA CYS A 99 -1.10 23.31 -3.17
C CYS A 99 -1.09 24.61 -2.33
N ALA A 100 -1.76 25.64 -2.83
CA ALA A 100 -1.84 26.94 -2.19
C ALA A 100 -2.51 26.92 -0.79
N ASP A 101 -3.45 25.99 -0.60
CA ASP A 101 -4.15 25.75 0.68
C ASP A 101 -3.34 24.93 1.70
N GLY A 102 -2.11 24.53 1.33
CA GLY A 102 -1.22 23.76 2.18
C GLY A 102 -1.37 22.25 2.05
N ASP A 103 -2.40 21.80 1.39
CA ASP A 103 -2.69 20.39 1.07
C ASP A 103 -1.78 19.85 -0.06
N TYR A 104 -1.83 18.54 -0.29
CA TYR A 104 -0.97 17.87 -1.25
C TYR A 104 -1.75 17.07 -2.28
N VAL A 105 -1.22 17.02 -3.49
CA VAL A 105 -1.69 16.19 -4.62
C VAL A 105 -0.58 15.28 -5.09
N ALA A 106 -0.87 13.98 -5.21
CA ALA A 106 -0.02 13.00 -5.86
C ALA A 106 -0.34 12.96 -7.36
N LEU A 107 0.67 13.13 -8.20
CA LEU A 107 0.56 13.12 -9.66
C LEU A 107 1.33 11.94 -10.26
N SER A 108 0.75 11.29 -11.27
CA SER A 108 1.39 10.20 -12.01
C SER A 108 1.29 10.41 -13.53
N GLY A 109 2.24 11.14 -14.09
CA GLY A 109 2.40 11.32 -15.54
C GLY A 109 3.28 10.26 -16.20
N SER A 110 3.04 8.97 -15.90
CA SER A 110 3.96 7.87 -16.18
C SER A 110 4.15 7.55 -17.67
N THR A 111 3.23 7.92 -18.57
CA THR A 111 3.34 7.70 -20.02
C THR A 111 3.63 9.00 -20.75
N GLY A 112 4.17 8.90 -21.98
CA GLY A 112 4.40 10.08 -22.80
C GLY A 112 3.12 10.89 -23.09
N ALA A 113 2.00 10.21 -23.33
CA ALA A 113 0.70 10.85 -23.53
C ALA A 113 0.21 11.57 -22.26
N MET A 114 0.44 10.97 -21.09
CA MET A 114 0.08 11.58 -19.81
C MET A 114 0.94 12.81 -19.50
N ALA A 115 2.27 12.71 -19.74
CA ALA A 115 3.18 13.83 -19.56
C ALA A 115 2.80 15.03 -20.47
N ARG A 116 2.43 14.77 -21.72
CA ARG A 116 1.93 15.80 -22.65
C ARG A 116 0.70 16.52 -22.08
N ARG A 117 -0.30 15.79 -21.60
CA ARG A 117 -1.50 16.38 -20.96
C ARG A 117 -1.15 17.21 -19.72
N VAL A 118 -0.20 16.75 -18.90
CA VAL A 118 0.28 17.53 -17.76
C VAL A 118 0.85 18.86 -18.23
N PHE A 119 1.73 18.86 -19.23
CA PHE A 119 2.34 20.09 -19.76
C PHE A 119 1.31 21.04 -20.37
N GLU A 120 0.29 20.52 -21.05
CA GLU A 120 -0.84 21.32 -21.55
C GLU A 120 -1.62 21.97 -20.41
N VAL A 121 -2.00 21.21 -19.36
CA VAL A 121 -2.77 21.72 -18.21
C VAL A 121 -2.02 22.80 -17.44
N ILE A 122 -0.72 22.60 -17.24
CA ILE A 122 0.09 23.60 -16.50
C ILE A 122 0.46 24.82 -17.35
N GLY A 123 0.01 24.90 -18.60
CA GLY A 123 0.29 26.02 -19.50
C GLY A 123 1.73 26.05 -20.02
N ARG A 124 2.38 24.87 -20.12
CA ARG A 124 3.76 24.72 -20.60
C ARG A 124 3.84 23.80 -21.83
N PRO A 125 3.10 24.10 -22.91
CA PRO A 125 3.16 23.31 -24.15
C PRO A 125 4.57 23.33 -24.80
N ASP A 126 5.38 24.34 -24.52
CA ASP A 126 6.79 24.44 -24.90
C ASP A 126 7.61 23.21 -24.45
N MET A 127 7.29 22.63 -23.30
CA MET A 127 7.96 21.43 -22.78
C MET A 127 7.67 20.15 -23.58
N ILE A 128 6.66 20.15 -24.42
CA ILE A 128 6.27 18.96 -25.20
C ILE A 128 7.31 18.64 -26.27
N GLU A 129 7.79 19.66 -26.97
CA GLU A 129 8.73 19.52 -28.08
C GLU A 129 10.20 19.74 -27.68
N ASP A 130 10.44 20.25 -26.48
CA ASP A 130 11.78 20.44 -25.93
C ASP A 130 12.49 19.08 -25.74
N ALA A 131 13.70 18.96 -26.29
CA ALA A 131 14.50 17.75 -26.22
C ALA A 131 14.73 17.25 -24.79
N ARG A 132 14.78 18.16 -23.81
CA ARG A 132 14.94 17.85 -22.39
C ARG A 132 13.75 17.11 -21.76
N PHE A 133 12.55 17.17 -22.40
CA PHE A 133 11.30 16.64 -21.82
C PHE A 133 10.54 15.71 -22.77
N ARG A 134 10.94 15.62 -24.03
CA ARG A 134 10.22 14.88 -25.08
C ARG A 134 10.14 13.38 -24.79
N THR A 135 11.16 12.77 -24.24
CA THR A 135 11.17 11.34 -23.87
C THR A 135 11.09 11.15 -22.38
N ASN A 136 10.66 9.97 -21.93
CA ASN A 136 10.65 9.66 -20.49
C ASN A 136 12.07 9.71 -19.87
N SER A 137 13.07 9.17 -20.57
CA SER A 137 14.46 9.22 -20.11
C SER A 137 14.93 10.66 -19.94
N ALA A 138 14.70 11.51 -20.95
CA ALA A 138 15.08 12.92 -20.86
C ALA A 138 14.36 13.65 -19.70
N ARG A 139 13.09 13.35 -19.45
CA ARG A 139 12.38 13.90 -18.28
C ARG A 139 12.93 13.43 -16.96
N ILE A 140 13.38 12.19 -16.85
CA ILE A 140 14.01 11.65 -15.63
C ILE A 140 15.35 12.36 -15.38
N GLU A 141 16.16 12.54 -16.41
CA GLU A 141 17.43 13.27 -16.33
C GLU A 141 17.23 14.74 -15.92
N ASN A 142 16.16 15.37 -16.42
CA ASN A 142 15.79 16.75 -16.12
C ASN A 142 14.66 16.88 -15.10
N ARG A 143 14.52 15.91 -14.18
CA ARG A 143 13.41 15.82 -13.22
C ARG A 143 13.22 17.09 -12.42
N ALA A 144 14.29 17.72 -11.96
CA ALA A 144 14.22 18.94 -11.17
C ALA A 144 13.48 20.06 -11.91
N LEU A 145 13.74 20.27 -13.21
CA LEU A 145 13.05 21.26 -14.02
C LEU A 145 11.57 20.90 -14.25
N VAL A 146 11.28 19.61 -14.44
CA VAL A 146 9.89 19.13 -14.56
C VAL A 146 9.13 19.36 -13.26
N ASP A 147 9.70 18.98 -12.12
CA ASP A 147 9.06 19.13 -10.82
C ASP A 147 8.92 20.60 -10.41
N GLU A 148 9.86 21.46 -10.77
CA GLU A 148 9.76 22.93 -10.58
C GLU A 148 8.55 23.51 -11.35
N ALA A 149 8.42 23.20 -12.65
CA ALA A 149 7.33 23.71 -13.46
C ALA A 149 5.95 23.22 -12.99
N VAL A 150 5.85 21.93 -12.68
CA VAL A 150 4.61 21.32 -12.18
C VAL A 150 4.30 21.82 -10.77
N GLY A 151 5.29 21.90 -9.89
CA GLY A 151 5.13 22.38 -8.53
C GLY A 151 4.69 23.83 -8.45
N ALA A 152 5.24 24.71 -9.29
CA ALA A 152 4.84 26.12 -9.38
C ALA A 152 3.35 26.24 -9.75
N TRP A 153 2.85 25.41 -10.68
CA TRP A 153 1.44 25.42 -11.05
C TRP A 153 0.54 24.97 -9.89
N PHE A 154 0.88 23.90 -9.18
CA PHE A 154 0.14 23.44 -8.00
C PHE A 154 0.15 24.46 -6.85
N ALA A 155 1.28 25.12 -6.61
CA ALA A 155 1.42 26.15 -5.58
C ALA A 155 0.50 27.37 -5.79
N GLY A 156 0.03 27.60 -7.03
CA GLY A 156 -0.92 28.65 -7.37
C GLY A 156 -2.40 28.25 -7.26
N LYS A 157 -2.73 27.03 -6.80
CA LYS A 157 -4.10 26.49 -6.81
C LYS A 157 -4.44 25.77 -5.52
N SER A 158 -5.73 25.79 -5.14
CA SER A 158 -6.21 24.90 -4.08
C SER A 158 -6.19 23.45 -4.55
N ARG A 159 -6.11 22.48 -3.60
CA ARG A 159 -6.19 21.04 -3.90
C ARG A 159 -7.41 20.70 -4.74
N GLY A 160 -8.58 21.24 -4.37
CA GLY A 160 -9.83 20.99 -5.08
C GLY A 160 -9.81 21.48 -6.53
N GLU A 161 -9.32 22.70 -6.77
CA GLU A 161 -9.18 23.27 -8.11
C GLU A 161 -8.19 22.45 -8.97
N ALA A 162 -7.03 22.16 -8.43
CA ALA A 162 -5.99 21.39 -9.11
C ALA A 162 -6.50 20.02 -9.54
N LEU A 163 -7.16 19.28 -8.63
CA LEU A 163 -7.73 17.96 -8.94
C LEU A 163 -8.84 18.01 -9.98
N ARG A 164 -9.70 19.05 -9.95
CA ARG A 164 -10.72 19.25 -10.98
C ARG A 164 -10.09 19.42 -12.37
N LEU A 165 -9.12 20.32 -12.50
CA LEU A 165 -8.44 20.59 -13.77
C LEU A 165 -7.70 19.36 -14.30
N MET A 166 -6.99 18.63 -13.44
CA MET A 166 -6.30 17.40 -13.80
C MET A 166 -7.28 16.32 -14.28
N ARG A 167 -8.44 16.19 -13.63
CA ARG A 167 -9.48 15.24 -14.01
C ARG A 167 -10.09 15.58 -15.37
N GLU A 168 -10.42 16.85 -15.63
CA GLU A 168 -10.95 17.34 -16.91
C GLU A 168 -10.00 17.06 -18.07
N ALA A 169 -8.69 17.14 -17.83
CA ALA A 169 -7.66 16.79 -18.78
C ALA A 169 -7.32 15.29 -18.84
N HIS A 170 -8.03 14.44 -18.10
CA HIS A 170 -7.74 13.02 -18.00
C HIS A 170 -6.31 12.71 -17.53
N VAL A 171 -5.79 13.51 -16.61
CA VAL A 171 -4.51 13.29 -15.94
C VAL A 171 -4.71 12.51 -14.65
N THR A 172 -3.89 11.49 -14.42
CA THR A 172 -3.92 10.71 -13.19
C THR A 172 -3.33 11.51 -12.05
N ALA A 173 -4.19 12.02 -11.19
CA ALA A 173 -3.85 12.73 -9.98
C ALA A 173 -4.85 12.38 -8.88
N GLY A 174 -4.40 12.40 -7.62
CA GLY A 174 -5.24 12.13 -6.47
C GLY A 174 -4.81 12.96 -5.26
N PRO A 175 -5.72 13.20 -4.32
CA PRO A 175 -5.37 13.89 -3.08
C PRO A 175 -4.47 13.00 -2.21
N VAL A 176 -3.58 13.61 -1.44
CA VAL A 176 -2.93 12.94 -0.31
C VAL A 176 -3.84 13.13 0.88
N TYR A 177 -4.61 12.10 1.20
CA TYR A 177 -5.59 12.12 2.27
C TYR A 177 -4.99 11.85 3.64
N THR A 178 -5.49 12.57 4.64
CA THR A 178 -5.44 12.14 6.03
C THR A 178 -6.53 11.10 6.29
N ILE A 179 -6.50 10.46 7.45
CA ILE A 179 -7.59 9.54 7.82
C ILE A 179 -8.94 10.28 7.97
N ALA A 180 -8.92 11.54 8.40
CA ALA A 180 -10.11 12.37 8.50
C ALA A 180 -10.72 12.66 7.11
N ASP A 181 -9.88 12.95 6.10
CA ASP A 181 -10.33 13.11 4.72
C ASP A 181 -10.98 11.82 4.19
N ALA A 182 -10.35 10.66 4.43
CA ALA A 182 -10.87 9.37 4.01
C ALA A 182 -12.23 9.04 4.64
N MET A 183 -12.41 9.32 5.92
CA MET A 183 -13.68 9.12 6.63
C MET A 183 -14.80 10.07 6.14
N ALA A 184 -14.44 11.27 5.71
CA ALA A 184 -15.40 12.26 5.18
C ALA A 184 -15.76 12.01 3.70
N ASP A 185 -14.96 11.25 2.95
CA ASP A 185 -15.10 11.07 1.52
C ASP A 185 -16.33 10.21 1.15
N ALA A 186 -17.15 10.71 0.22
CA ALA A 186 -18.34 10.01 -0.24
C ALA A 186 -18.01 8.68 -0.93
N HIS A 187 -16.90 8.61 -1.68
CA HIS A 187 -16.49 7.40 -2.37
C HIS A 187 -16.11 6.28 -1.38
N PHE A 188 -15.48 6.62 -0.25
CA PHE A 188 -15.18 5.65 0.81
C PHE A 188 -16.46 5.05 1.40
N ARG A 189 -17.51 5.88 1.57
CA ARG A 189 -18.82 5.40 2.05
C ARG A 189 -19.56 4.57 1.00
N GLU A 190 -19.69 5.07 -0.23
CA GLU A 190 -20.38 4.37 -1.32
C GLU A 190 -19.72 3.02 -1.67
N ARG A 191 -18.40 2.97 -1.57
CA ARG A 191 -17.62 1.74 -1.76
C ARG A 191 -17.56 0.87 -0.50
N GLU A 192 -18.13 1.32 0.63
CA GLU A 192 -18.01 0.62 1.92
C GLU A 192 -16.54 0.21 2.22
N ILE A 193 -15.60 1.13 1.97
CA ILE A 193 -14.18 0.89 2.26
C ILE A 193 -13.98 0.86 3.77
N ILE A 194 -14.72 1.70 4.48
CA ILE A 194 -14.81 1.73 5.94
C ILE A 194 -16.19 1.18 6.31
N VAL A 195 -16.23 0.22 7.21
CA VAL A 195 -17.43 -0.37 7.80
C VAL A 195 -17.41 -0.17 9.31
N GLU A 196 -18.58 -0.08 9.92
CA GLU A 196 -18.72 0.01 11.36
C GLU A 196 -18.93 -1.38 11.94
N VAL A 197 -18.19 -1.70 13.00
CA VAL A 197 -18.28 -2.95 13.73
C VAL A 197 -18.67 -2.63 15.16
N GLU A 198 -19.74 -3.21 15.65
CA GLU A 198 -20.14 -3.06 17.04
C GLU A 198 -19.21 -3.82 17.97
N ASP A 199 -18.55 -3.07 18.83
CA ASP A 199 -17.72 -3.60 19.90
C ASP A 199 -18.45 -3.45 21.23
N PRO A 200 -18.54 -4.48 22.06
CA PRO A 200 -19.32 -4.45 23.29
C PRO A 200 -18.80 -3.48 24.36
N GLU A 201 -17.55 -3.03 24.28
CA GLU A 201 -16.94 -2.11 25.25
C GLU A 201 -16.92 -0.66 24.77
N ILE A 202 -16.65 -0.43 23.49
CA ILE A 202 -16.42 0.91 22.93
C ILE A 202 -17.50 1.35 21.95
N GLY A 203 -18.47 0.48 21.63
CA GLY A 203 -19.54 0.78 20.66
C GLY A 203 -19.08 0.66 19.22
N GLY A 204 -19.66 1.47 18.32
CA GLY A 204 -19.33 1.44 16.91
C GLY A 204 -17.87 1.76 16.63
N LEU A 205 -17.13 0.81 16.04
CA LEU A 205 -15.74 0.93 15.68
C LEU A 205 -15.56 0.93 14.16
N PRO A 206 -15.11 2.05 13.54
CA PRO A 206 -14.84 2.08 12.12
C PRO A 206 -13.58 1.25 11.78
N MET A 207 -13.72 0.33 10.83
CA MET A 207 -12.65 -0.53 10.34
C MET A 207 -12.62 -0.56 8.81
N HIS A 208 -11.48 -0.96 8.23
CA HIS A 208 -11.46 -1.30 6.81
C HIS A 208 -12.29 -2.55 6.54
N ASN A 209 -13.00 -2.55 5.42
CA ASN A 209 -13.76 -3.71 4.98
C ASN A 209 -12.83 -4.84 4.48
N ILE A 210 -13.40 -6.03 4.28
CA ILE A 210 -12.68 -7.19 3.75
C ILE A 210 -12.37 -6.97 2.28
N VAL A 211 -11.10 -7.17 1.92
CA VAL A 211 -10.60 -7.09 0.55
C VAL A 211 -9.81 -8.38 0.19
N PRO A 212 -9.90 -8.85 -1.07
CA PRO A 212 -10.76 -8.39 -2.16
C PRO A 212 -12.24 -8.79 -1.95
N ARG A 213 -13.16 -8.11 -2.66
CA ARG A 213 -14.59 -8.42 -2.63
C ARG A 213 -14.92 -9.51 -3.65
N LEU A 214 -15.39 -10.64 -3.16
CA LEU A 214 -15.81 -11.76 -4.00
C LEU A 214 -17.33 -11.71 -4.22
N SER A 215 -17.78 -11.82 -5.48
CA SER A 215 -19.20 -11.64 -5.81
C SER A 215 -20.10 -12.80 -5.38
N ARG A 216 -19.56 -14.00 -5.21
CA ARG A 216 -20.33 -15.21 -4.82
C ARG A 216 -20.03 -15.70 -3.42
N THR A 217 -18.85 -15.40 -2.91
CA THR A 217 -18.37 -15.83 -1.58
C THR A 217 -17.75 -14.62 -0.87
N PRO A 218 -18.56 -13.58 -0.59
CA PRO A 218 -18.05 -12.38 0.06
C PRO A 218 -17.48 -12.71 1.44
N GLY A 219 -16.42 -12.01 1.82
CA GLY A 219 -15.93 -12.06 3.17
C GLY A 219 -16.97 -11.49 4.14
N VAL A 220 -17.09 -12.10 5.31
CA VAL A 220 -18.03 -11.68 6.36
C VAL A 220 -17.27 -11.46 7.65
N LEU A 221 -17.42 -10.29 8.23
CA LEU A 221 -16.97 -10.02 9.59
C LEU A 221 -17.95 -10.69 10.57
N ARG A 222 -17.49 -11.74 11.25
CA ARG A 222 -18.37 -12.58 12.08
C ARG A 222 -18.49 -12.08 13.51
N ARG A 223 -17.46 -11.43 14.04
CA ARG A 223 -17.39 -10.93 15.41
C ARG A 223 -16.26 -9.90 15.54
N PRO A 224 -16.36 -8.98 16.52
CA PRO A 224 -15.28 -8.06 16.86
C PRO A 224 -14.08 -8.80 17.49
N ALA A 225 -13.06 -8.05 17.88
CA ALA A 225 -11.94 -8.61 18.63
C ALA A 225 -12.43 -9.18 19.97
N PRO A 226 -11.98 -10.38 20.37
CA PRO A 226 -12.35 -10.95 21.65
C PRO A 226 -11.63 -10.24 22.81
N ARG A 227 -12.23 -10.28 23.98
CA ARG A 227 -11.54 -9.92 25.24
C ARG A 227 -10.46 -10.94 25.56
N LEU A 228 -9.48 -10.52 26.35
CA LEU A 228 -8.48 -11.45 26.85
C LEU A 228 -9.17 -12.60 27.62
N GLY A 229 -8.87 -13.83 27.22
CA GLY A 229 -9.42 -15.03 27.84
C GLY A 229 -10.87 -15.38 27.45
N GLU A 230 -11.56 -14.58 26.62
CA GLU A 230 -12.97 -14.82 26.26
C GLU A 230 -13.25 -16.20 25.66
N HIS A 231 -12.31 -16.76 24.95
CA HIS A 231 -12.48 -18.06 24.28
C HIS A 231 -11.61 -19.16 24.88
N THR A 232 -10.89 -18.90 25.98
CA THR A 232 -9.94 -19.85 26.57
C THR A 232 -10.60 -21.19 26.88
N ASP A 233 -11.71 -21.19 27.60
CA ASP A 233 -12.39 -22.42 27.99
C ASP A 233 -12.89 -23.22 26.80
N ALA A 234 -13.46 -22.53 25.79
CA ALA A 234 -13.93 -23.17 24.58
C ALA A 234 -12.78 -23.83 23.80
N VAL A 235 -11.66 -23.13 23.63
CA VAL A 235 -10.48 -23.65 22.92
C VAL A 235 -9.84 -24.82 23.64
N LEU A 236 -9.74 -24.75 24.97
CA LEU A 236 -9.18 -25.86 25.78
C LEU A 236 -10.12 -27.09 25.78
N ALA A 237 -11.43 -26.87 25.82
CA ALA A 237 -12.40 -27.96 25.68
C ALA A 237 -12.34 -28.63 24.30
N GLU A 238 -12.21 -27.84 23.20
CA GLU A 238 -11.99 -28.38 21.84
C GLU A 238 -10.68 -29.16 21.73
N ALA A 239 -9.65 -28.80 22.51
CA ALA A 239 -8.40 -29.53 22.62
C ALA A 239 -8.50 -30.81 23.47
N GLY A 240 -9.67 -31.11 24.06
CA GLY A 240 -9.96 -32.33 24.79
C GLY A 240 -9.78 -32.25 26.30
N LEU A 241 -9.60 -31.04 26.87
CA LEU A 241 -9.55 -30.85 28.33
C LEU A 241 -10.97 -30.80 28.87
N ASP A 242 -11.18 -31.53 30.01
CA ASP A 242 -12.42 -31.42 30.75
C ASP A 242 -12.47 -30.14 31.64
N ALA A 243 -13.64 -29.84 32.18
CA ALA A 243 -13.86 -28.65 32.98
C ALA A 243 -12.96 -28.56 34.21
N ASP A 244 -12.65 -29.73 34.84
CA ASP A 244 -11.79 -29.76 36.02
C ASP A 244 -10.32 -29.48 35.66
N ALA A 245 -9.85 -29.98 34.53
CA ALA A 245 -8.52 -29.67 34.01
C ALA A 245 -8.38 -28.18 33.65
N ILE A 246 -9.38 -27.59 33.03
CA ILE A 246 -9.42 -26.17 32.69
C ILE A 246 -9.39 -25.32 33.96
N ALA A 247 -10.20 -25.68 34.96
CA ALA A 247 -10.23 -24.98 36.25
C ALA A 247 -8.88 -25.03 36.98
N ARG A 248 -8.19 -26.18 36.95
CA ARG A 248 -6.83 -26.31 37.50
C ARG A 248 -5.83 -25.42 36.77
N LEU A 249 -5.84 -25.42 35.46
CA LEU A 249 -4.95 -24.55 34.65
C LEU A 249 -5.13 -23.07 34.99
N ARG A 250 -6.36 -22.61 35.19
CA ARG A 250 -6.64 -21.23 35.60
C ARG A 250 -6.10 -20.95 37.03
N GLN A 251 -6.28 -21.86 37.97
CA GLN A 251 -5.77 -21.71 39.35
C GLN A 251 -4.23 -21.65 39.38
N GLU A 252 -3.57 -22.42 38.54
CA GLU A 252 -2.11 -22.47 38.40
C GLU A 252 -1.54 -21.33 37.56
N GLY A 253 -2.39 -20.45 36.99
CA GLY A 253 -1.96 -19.33 36.12
C GLY A 253 -1.50 -19.77 34.72
N GLY A 254 -1.81 -20.99 34.30
CA GLY A 254 -1.51 -21.52 32.97
C GLY A 254 -2.52 -21.11 31.89
N ALA A 255 -3.65 -20.52 32.28
CA ALA A 255 -4.66 -19.99 31.36
C ALA A 255 -5.29 -18.72 31.92
N ALA A 256 -5.62 -17.78 31.03
CA ALA A 256 -6.33 -16.51 31.32
C ALA A 256 -7.85 -16.67 31.16
#